data_29d4976326d4aa4bfcc8c72aca47f548
#
_entry.id   29d4976326d4aa4bfcc8c72aca47f548
#
_cell.length_a   1.000
_cell.length_b   1.000
_cell.length_c   1.000
_cell.angle_alpha   90.00
_cell.angle_beta   90.00
_cell.angle_gamma   90.00
#
_symmetry.space_group_name_H-M   'P 1'
#
loop_
_entity.id
_entity.type
_entity.pdbx_description
1 polymer ?
#
loop_
_entity_poly.entity_id
_entity_poly.type
_entity_poly.pdbx_seq_one_letter_code
_entity_poly.pdbx_strand_id
1 'polypeptide(L)'
;MKKTIKTLFSAVVILTMLASCERVDPNYYGVLMENYGKNGKSDYSEQQGRVNVIAPGVELFQVPAWEQRATFTNEDGSLRLLSLKASDNTEFNAKPLYSYKTIKNKTIDLVFNNSRLGSGDNFMRKLEDNVLEPRIYDIIKEESRRYTTDTLMAQGGSLLFEKRVQELVKKAFEEVGLEIITFSANLDFSDKVKQKIDTRNEVNTNISVLDQQITEQKKRNELAELQAQEQIIRSKGLTREILEEKWIEAWKITKQPIYGSQQFTFFKNIN
;
A
#
# COMPACT_ATOMS: atom_id res chain seq x y z
N MET A 1 42.51 -49.48 -42.66
CA MET A 1 41.37 -49.38 -41.73
C MET A 1 41.73 -48.85 -40.32
N LYS A 2 42.74 -49.34 -39.60
CA LYS A 2 43.07 -48.85 -38.25
C LYS A 2 43.49 -47.37 -38.16
N LYS A 3 44.17 -46.82 -39.20
CA LYS A 3 44.58 -45.38 -39.24
C LYS A 3 43.39 -44.44 -39.49
N THR A 4 42.46 -44.84 -40.38
CA THR A 4 41.25 -44.03 -40.67
C THR A 4 40.29 -43.98 -39.50
N ILE A 5 40.19 -45.04 -38.70
CA ILE A 5 39.36 -45.05 -37.47
C ILE A 5 39.95 -44.11 -36.39
N LYS A 6 41.30 -44.05 -36.26
CA LYS A 6 41.97 -43.15 -35.30
C LYS A 6 41.79 -41.70 -35.70
N THR A 7 41.89 -41.35 -36.99
CA THR A 7 41.66 -39.98 -37.46
C THR A 7 40.22 -39.57 -37.36
N LEU A 8 39.26 -40.44 -37.60
CA LEU A 8 37.86 -40.17 -37.43
C LEU A 8 37.49 -39.93 -35.97
N PHE A 9 38.03 -40.76 -35.07
CA PHE A 9 37.83 -40.60 -33.62
C PHE A 9 38.44 -39.29 -33.11
N SER A 10 39.65 -38.92 -33.54
CA SER A 10 40.29 -37.67 -33.21
C SER A 10 39.51 -36.44 -33.71
N ALA A 11 38.96 -36.53 -34.91
CA ALA A 11 38.14 -35.47 -35.49
C ALA A 11 36.81 -35.29 -34.73
N VAL A 12 36.17 -36.38 -34.31
CA VAL A 12 34.94 -36.36 -33.49
C VAL A 12 35.21 -35.73 -32.12
N VAL A 13 36.31 -36.10 -31.46
CA VAL A 13 36.69 -35.54 -30.17
C VAL A 13 37.01 -34.04 -30.28
N ILE A 14 37.66 -33.61 -31.32
CA ILE A 14 37.93 -32.18 -31.56
C ILE A 14 36.62 -31.42 -31.85
N LEU A 15 35.71 -32.00 -32.60
CA LEU A 15 34.42 -31.41 -32.91
C LEU A 15 33.52 -31.28 -31.67
N THR A 16 33.54 -32.26 -30.77
CA THR A 16 32.83 -32.19 -29.48
C THR A 16 33.43 -31.17 -28.54
N MET A 17 34.74 -30.97 -28.54
CA MET A 17 35.40 -29.92 -27.74
C MET A 17 35.08 -28.52 -28.22
N LEU A 18 34.85 -28.30 -29.54
CA LEU A 18 34.49 -27.00 -30.08
C LEU A 18 33.02 -26.62 -29.85
N ALA A 19 32.13 -27.61 -29.68
CA ALA A 19 30.69 -27.41 -29.48
C ALA A 19 30.31 -27.08 -28.01
N SER A 20 31.25 -27.18 -27.08
CA SER A 20 30.96 -27.10 -25.63
C SER A 20 31.47 -25.78 -24.97
N CYS A 21 31.79 -24.78 -25.78
CA CYS A 21 32.07 -23.43 -25.26
C CYS A 21 30.76 -22.66 -25.16
N GLU A 22 30.33 -22.41 -23.95
CA GLU A 22 29.25 -21.45 -23.67
C GLU A 22 29.78 -20.03 -23.60
N ARG A 23 28.93 -19.08 -23.91
CA ARG A 23 29.26 -17.66 -23.83
C ARG A 23 28.26 -17.00 -22.89
N VAL A 24 28.80 -16.18 -21.97
CA VAL A 24 27.96 -15.26 -21.21
C VAL A 24 27.37 -14.22 -22.17
N ASP A 25 26.05 -14.15 -22.25
CA ASP A 25 25.36 -13.22 -23.13
C ASP A 25 25.56 -11.76 -22.69
N PRO A 26 25.50 -10.82 -23.64
CA PRO A 26 25.51 -9.40 -23.30
C PRO A 26 24.39 -9.07 -22.28
N ASN A 27 24.72 -8.24 -21.30
CA ASN A 27 23.81 -7.85 -20.22
C ASN A 27 23.44 -8.97 -19.23
N TYR A 28 24.19 -10.08 -19.22
CA TYR A 28 24.11 -11.08 -18.15
C TYR A 28 25.37 -11.04 -17.27
N TYR A 29 25.19 -11.39 -16.01
CA TYR A 29 26.27 -11.76 -15.10
C TYR A 29 26.45 -13.28 -15.20
N GLY A 30 27.63 -13.71 -15.64
CA GLY A 30 27.98 -15.14 -15.66
C GLY A 30 28.59 -15.56 -14.34
N VAL A 31 28.14 -16.68 -13.79
CA VAL A 31 28.74 -17.36 -12.64
C VAL A 31 29.04 -18.79 -13.04
N LEU A 32 30.31 -19.15 -12.99
CA LEU A 32 30.77 -20.52 -13.25
C LEU A 32 30.84 -21.29 -11.93
N MET A 33 30.18 -22.41 -11.88
CA MET A 33 30.33 -23.41 -10.82
C MET A 33 31.29 -24.50 -11.30
N GLU A 34 32.29 -24.83 -10.50
CA GLU A 34 33.23 -25.91 -10.74
C GLU A 34 33.05 -27.00 -9.69
N ASN A 35 33.59 -28.21 -9.97
CA ASN A 35 33.65 -29.33 -9.02
C ASN A 35 32.29 -29.72 -8.37
N TYR A 36 31.18 -29.48 -9.07
CA TYR A 36 29.82 -29.65 -8.50
C TYR A 36 29.58 -28.80 -7.24
N GLY A 37 30.34 -27.73 -7.02
CA GLY A 37 30.23 -26.89 -5.82
C GLY A 37 30.66 -27.57 -4.51
N LYS A 38 31.48 -28.64 -4.56
CA LYS A 38 31.84 -29.44 -3.37
C LYS A 38 32.60 -28.67 -2.31
N ASN A 39 33.41 -27.69 -2.70
CA ASN A 39 34.18 -26.86 -1.75
C ASN A 39 33.41 -25.60 -1.34
N GLY A 40 32.11 -25.57 -1.59
CA GLY A 40 31.24 -24.42 -1.25
C GLY A 40 31.45 -23.24 -2.16
N LYS A 41 31.37 -22.03 -1.62
CA LYS A 41 31.41 -20.78 -2.40
C LYS A 41 32.72 -20.58 -3.18
N SER A 42 33.82 -21.22 -2.78
CA SER A 42 35.10 -21.14 -3.47
C SER A 42 35.09 -21.75 -4.88
N ASP A 43 34.14 -22.64 -5.15
CA ASP A 43 33.94 -23.25 -6.47
C ASP A 43 33.10 -22.38 -7.41
N TYR A 44 32.70 -21.16 -6.99
CA TYR A 44 31.91 -20.24 -7.79
C TYR A 44 32.75 -19.00 -8.13
N SER A 45 32.80 -18.65 -9.42
CA SER A 45 33.56 -17.51 -9.91
C SER A 45 32.78 -16.70 -10.94
N GLU A 46 32.94 -15.36 -10.89
CA GLU A 46 32.38 -14.49 -11.94
C GLU A 46 33.12 -14.71 -13.25
N GLN A 47 32.36 -14.86 -14.34
CA GLN A 47 32.90 -15.05 -15.68
C GLN A 47 32.32 -14.05 -16.68
N GLN A 48 33.10 -13.68 -17.64
CA GLN A 48 32.70 -12.82 -18.74
C GLN A 48 33.22 -13.40 -20.07
N GLY A 49 32.41 -13.31 -21.10
CA GLY A 49 32.80 -13.77 -22.42
C GLY A 49 32.62 -15.29 -22.58
N ARG A 50 33.59 -15.96 -23.22
CA ARG A 50 33.52 -17.40 -23.50
C ARG A 50 34.03 -18.23 -22.32
N VAL A 51 33.30 -19.23 -21.96
CA VAL A 51 33.61 -20.14 -20.84
C VAL A 51 33.60 -21.57 -21.32
N ASN A 52 34.55 -22.35 -20.83
CA ASN A 52 34.64 -23.77 -21.18
C ASN A 52 33.87 -24.61 -20.13
N VAL A 53 32.79 -25.23 -20.56
CA VAL A 53 31.85 -26.03 -19.70
C VAL A 53 31.98 -27.55 -19.99
N ILE A 54 33.12 -27.99 -20.54
CA ILE A 54 33.33 -29.39 -20.96
C ILE A 54 33.52 -30.33 -19.79
N ALA A 55 34.10 -29.83 -18.69
CA ALA A 55 34.44 -30.70 -17.56
C ALA A 55 33.17 -31.10 -16.79
N PRO A 56 33.11 -32.40 -16.33
CA PRO A 56 31.99 -32.80 -15.50
C PRO A 56 31.94 -31.99 -14.20
N GLY A 57 30.76 -31.52 -13.83
CA GLY A 57 30.57 -30.69 -12.66
C GLY A 57 30.90 -29.22 -12.84
N VAL A 58 31.06 -28.78 -14.07
CA VAL A 58 31.16 -27.37 -14.46
C VAL A 58 29.85 -26.93 -15.06
N GLU A 59 29.24 -25.90 -14.52
CA GLU A 59 27.98 -25.33 -14.99
C GLU A 59 28.07 -23.81 -15.04
N LEU A 60 27.53 -23.19 -16.08
CA LEU A 60 27.42 -21.75 -16.23
C LEU A 60 26.02 -21.27 -15.89
N PHE A 61 25.94 -20.40 -14.90
CA PHE A 61 24.71 -19.70 -14.56
C PHE A 61 24.74 -18.31 -15.18
N GLN A 62 23.66 -17.94 -15.84
CA GLN A 62 23.51 -16.60 -16.44
C GLN A 62 22.38 -15.87 -15.76
N VAL A 63 22.71 -14.77 -15.09
CA VAL A 63 21.77 -13.96 -14.32
C VAL A 63 21.58 -12.62 -15.01
N PRO A 64 20.34 -12.20 -15.34
CA PRO A 64 20.10 -10.93 -16.01
C PRO A 64 20.61 -9.74 -15.21
N ALA A 65 21.27 -8.80 -15.88
CA ALA A 65 21.75 -7.55 -15.27
C ALA A 65 20.72 -6.41 -15.35
N TRP A 66 19.68 -6.57 -16.18
CA TRP A 66 18.60 -5.58 -16.35
C TRP A 66 17.42 -5.83 -15.42
N GLU A 67 16.52 -4.86 -15.34
CA GLU A 67 15.27 -4.95 -14.58
C GLU A 67 14.39 -6.06 -15.14
N GLN A 68 14.02 -7.01 -14.26
CA GLN A 68 13.07 -8.06 -14.52
C GLN A 68 11.72 -7.64 -13.93
N ARG A 69 10.62 -7.97 -14.63
CA ARG A 69 9.26 -7.78 -14.13
C ARG A 69 8.60 -9.12 -13.98
N ALA A 70 8.03 -9.34 -12.82
CA ALA A 70 7.37 -10.59 -12.48
C ALA A 70 6.01 -10.31 -11.80
N THR A 71 5.13 -11.28 -11.97
CA THR A 71 3.83 -11.34 -11.31
C THR A 71 3.52 -12.79 -11.00
N PHE A 72 2.68 -13.00 -10.00
CA PHE A 72 2.31 -14.36 -9.62
C PHE A 72 1.47 -15.00 -10.72
N THR A 73 1.94 -16.12 -11.25
CA THR A 73 1.26 -16.90 -12.30
C THR A 73 1.04 -18.33 -11.86
N ASN A 74 -0.01 -18.94 -12.39
CA ASN A 74 -0.23 -20.38 -12.31
C ASN A 74 0.61 -21.10 -13.39
N GLU A 75 0.64 -22.41 -13.36
CA GLU A 75 1.35 -23.24 -14.36
C GLU A 75 0.87 -23.03 -15.79
N ASP A 76 -0.40 -22.64 -15.97
CA ASP A 76 -1.02 -22.31 -17.25
C ASP A 76 -0.71 -20.87 -17.74
N GLY A 77 0.05 -20.10 -16.98
CA GLY A 77 0.39 -18.70 -17.27
C GLY A 77 -0.69 -17.70 -16.91
N SER A 78 -1.81 -18.13 -16.32
CA SER A 78 -2.85 -17.22 -15.81
C SER A 78 -2.38 -16.55 -14.51
N LEU A 79 -2.90 -15.33 -14.23
CA LEU A 79 -2.59 -14.61 -13.00
C LEU A 79 -3.10 -15.39 -11.78
N ARG A 80 -2.21 -15.65 -10.84
CA ARG A 80 -2.53 -16.28 -9.56
C ARG A 80 -2.99 -15.24 -8.55
N LEU A 81 -4.22 -15.40 -8.06
CA LEU A 81 -4.75 -14.58 -6.98
C LEU A 81 -4.27 -15.12 -5.64
N LEU A 82 -3.71 -14.25 -4.82
CA LEU A 82 -3.33 -14.58 -3.45
C LEU A 82 -4.52 -14.30 -2.53
N SER A 83 -5.12 -15.32 -1.95
CA SER A 83 -6.17 -15.15 -0.94
C SER A 83 -5.54 -14.81 0.40
N LEU A 84 -5.97 -13.69 0.97
CA LEU A 84 -5.44 -13.10 2.20
C LEU A 84 -6.57 -12.80 3.18
N LYS A 85 -6.22 -12.59 4.44
CA LYS A 85 -7.17 -12.20 5.49
C LYS A 85 -6.67 -10.95 6.21
N ALA A 86 -7.54 -9.98 6.36
CA ALA A 86 -7.32 -8.82 7.21
C ALA A 86 -7.42 -9.19 8.71
N SER A 87 -7.09 -8.25 9.59
CA SER A 87 -7.17 -8.47 11.05
C SER A 87 -8.60 -8.73 11.55
N ASP A 88 -9.61 -8.25 10.82
CA ASP A 88 -11.04 -8.47 11.08
C ASP A 88 -11.58 -9.77 10.44
N ASN A 89 -10.69 -10.69 10.02
CA ASN A 89 -10.99 -11.95 9.32
C ASN A 89 -11.71 -11.79 7.97
N THR A 90 -11.81 -10.61 7.43
CA THR A 90 -12.34 -10.41 6.08
C THR A 90 -11.36 -10.93 5.04
N GLU A 91 -11.85 -11.74 4.10
CA GLU A 91 -11.05 -12.26 2.99
C GLU A 91 -11.01 -11.27 1.84
N PHE A 92 -9.84 -11.12 1.25
CA PHE A 92 -9.59 -10.34 0.05
C PHE A 92 -8.50 -10.98 -0.79
N ASN A 93 -8.37 -10.57 -2.03
CA ASN A 93 -7.33 -11.06 -2.93
C ASN A 93 -6.26 -9.98 -3.16
N ALA A 94 -5.06 -10.44 -3.47
CA ALA A 94 -3.99 -9.57 -3.96
C ALA A 94 -3.43 -10.13 -5.28
N LYS A 95 -2.98 -9.21 -6.14
CA LYS A 95 -2.30 -9.49 -7.41
C LYS A 95 -0.95 -8.79 -7.41
N PRO A 96 0.06 -9.32 -6.72
CA PRO A 96 1.35 -8.64 -6.63
C PRO A 96 2.01 -8.51 -7.99
N LEU A 97 2.50 -7.33 -8.27
CA LEU A 97 3.37 -7.00 -9.39
C LEU A 97 4.64 -6.41 -8.83
N TYR A 98 5.78 -6.92 -9.27
CA TYR A 98 7.07 -6.44 -8.80
C TYR A 98 8.11 -6.41 -9.90
N SER A 99 9.06 -5.49 -9.78
CA SER A 99 10.23 -5.48 -10.61
C SER A 99 11.49 -5.46 -9.76
N TYR A 100 12.50 -6.13 -10.24
CA TYR A 100 13.76 -6.29 -9.52
C TYR A 100 14.92 -6.35 -10.49
N LYS A 101 16.12 -6.10 -9.98
CA LYS A 101 17.38 -6.34 -10.70
C LYS A 101 18.38 -7.05 -9.80
N THR A 102 19.35 -7.70 -10.41
CA THR A 102 20.42 -8.38 -9.70
C THR A 102 21.46 -7.38 -9.18
N ILE A 103 21.87 -7.53 -7.92
CA ILE A 103 22.98 -6.78 -7.33
C ILE A 103 24.28 -7.44 -7.74
N LYS A 104 25.09 -6.75 -8.58
CA LYS A 104 26.31 -7.28 -9.16
C LYS A 104 27.20 -7.98 -8.14
N ASN A 105 27.51 -7.33 -7.04
CA ASN A 105 28.45 -7.85 -6.02
C ASN A 105 27.91 -9.04 -5.23
N LYS A 106 26.62 -9.38 -5.38
CA LYS A 106 25.94 -10.49 -4.72
C LYS A 106 25.56 -11.62 -5.67
N THR A 107 25.94 -11.54 -6.95
CA THR A 107 25.57 -12.52 -7.96
C THR A 107 26.10 -13.93 -7.61
N ILE A 108 27.32 -14.04 -7.10
CA ILE A 108 27.88 -15.33 -6.64
C ILE A 108 27.03 -15.88 -5.49
N ASP A 109 26.65 -15.07 -4.52
CA ASP A 109 25.81 -15.49 -3.39
C ASP A 109 24.41 -15.93 -3.82
N LEU A 110 23.83 -15.20 -4.76
CA LEU A 110 22.56 -15.53 -5.37
C LEU A 110 22.58 -16.93 -5.99
N VAL A 111 23.60 -17.19 -6.83
CA VAL A 111 23.74 -18.49 -7.51
C VAL A 111 24.12 -19.59 -6.52
N PHE A 112 25.09 -19.37 -5.65
CA PHE A 112 25.52 -20.34 -4.65
C PHE A 112 24.37 -20.85 -3.77
N ASN A 113 23.58 -19.92 -3.22
CA ASN A 113 22.46 -20.26 -2.33
C ASN A 113 21.31 -20.97 -3.07
N ASN A 114 21.21 -20.82 -4.39
CA ASN A 114 20.11 -21.30 -5.20
C ASN A 114 20.54 -22.26 -6.32
N SER A 115 21.79 -22.72 -6.32
CA SER A 115 22.37 -23.62 -7.37
C SER A 115 21.54 -24.90 -7.58
N ARG A 116 20.86 -25.38 -6.55
CA ARG A 116 19.95 -26.55 -6.62
C ARG A 116 18.79 -26.39 -7.61
N LEU A 117 18.49 -25.15 -8.02
CA LEU A 117 17.44 -24.89 -9.03
C LEU A 117 17.90 -25.24 -10.44
N GLY A 118 19.19 -25.56 -10.63
CA GLY A 118 19.83 -25.88 -11.89
C GLY A 118 20.23 -24.63 -12.66
N SER A 119 21.13 -24.81 -13.63
CA SER A 119 21.62 -23.77 -14.52
C SER A 119 20.70 -23.58 -15.74
N GLY A 120 21.02 -22.59 -16.57
CA GLY A 120 20.34 -22.30 -17.84
C GLY A 120 19.21 -21.29 -17.76
N ASP A 121 18.49 -21.13 -18.89
CA ASP A 121 17.51 -20.04 -19.11
C ASP A 121 16.36 -20.00 -18.10
N ASN A 122 16.03 -21.13 -17.48
CA ASN A 122 14.94 -21.25 -16.51
C ASN A 122 15.37 -20.96 -15.06
N PHE A 123 16.65 -20.67 -14.80
CA PHE A 123 17.13 -20.45 -13.43
C PHE A 123 16.37 -19.32 -12.74
N MET A 124 16.25 -18.17 -13.39
CA MET A 124 15.56 -17.02 -12.80
C MET A 124 14.07 -17.29 -12.58
N ARG A 125 13.40 -17.94 -13.52
CA ARG A 125 11.99 -18.33 -13.36
C ARG A 125 11.80 -19.27 -12.18
N LYS A 126 12.65 -20.28 -12.04
CA LYS A 126 12.60 -21.19 -10.88
C LYS A 126 12.93 -20.46 -9.57
N LEU A 127 13.80 -19.47 -9.61
CA LEU A 127 14.08 -18.61 -8.45
C LEU A 127 12.84 -17.80 -8.06
N GLU A 128 12.15 -17.22 -9.04
CA GLU A 128 10.89 -16.52 -8.82
C GLU A 128 9.86 -17.45 -8.16
N ASP A 129 9.56 -18.58 -8.80
CA ASP A 129 8.51 -19.51 -8.38
C ASP A 129 8.80 -20.14 -7.00
N ASN A 130 10.06 -20.52 -6.72
CA ASN A 130 10.41 -21.31 -5.53
C ASN A 130 10.96 -20.50 -4.35
N VAL A 131 11.44 -19.27 -4.59
CA VAL A 131 12.11 -18.46 -3.55
C VAL A 131 11.44 -17.11 -3.37
N LEU A 132 11.24 -16.35 -4.46
CA LEU A 132 10.79 -14.96 -4.36
C LEU A 132 9.29 -14.87 -4.09
N GLU A 133 8.46 -15.57 -4.85
CA GLU A 133 7.01 -15.57 -4.66
C GLU A 133 6.57 -16.06 -3.28
N PRO A 134 7.09 -17.19 -2.75
CA PRO A 134 6.75 -17.62 -1.39
C PRO A 134 7.11 -16.59 -0.33
N ARG A 135 8.28 -15.92 -0.45
CA ARG A 135 8.69 -14.88 0.49
C ARG A 135 7.77 -13.65 0.43
N ILE A 136 7.42 -13.20 -0.78
CA ILE A 136 6.48 -12.09 -0.96
C ILE A 136 5.12 -12.47 -0.36
N TYR A 137 4.63 -13.67 -0.64
CA TYR A 137 3.35 -14.16 -0.10
C TYR A 137 3.33 -14.15 1.43
N ASP A 138 4.37 -14.68 2.06
CA ASP A 138 4.46 -14.72 3.52
C ASP A 138 4.49 -13.33 4.13
N ILE A 139 5.25 -12.40 3.53
CA ILE A 139 5.31 -10.99 3.97
C ILE A 139 3.94 -10.32 3.84
N ILE A 140 3.29 -10.44 2.69
CA ILE A 140 1.97 -9.85 2.46
C ILE A 140 0.95 -10.44 3.43
N LYS A 141 0.96 -11.75 3.62
CA LYS A 141 0.06 -12.48 4.51
C LYS A 141 0.24 -12.09 5.98
N GLU A 142 1.48 -11.92 6.44
CA GLU A 142 1.75 -11.47 7.81
C GLU A 142 1.31 -10.02 8.00
N GLU A 143 1.69 -9.15 7.07
CA GLU A 143 1.40 -7.74 7.16
C GLU A 143 -0.11 -7.46 7.01
N SER A 144 -0.83 -8.21 6.16
CA SER A 144 -2.28 -8.04 5.97
C SER A 144 -3.09 -8.24 7.26
N ARG A 145 -2.61 -9.09 8.16
CA ARG A 145 -3.25 -9.35 9.46
C ARG A 145 -3.11 -8.22 10.47
N ARG A 146 -2.31 -7.19 10.17
CA ARG A 146 -2.13 -6.01 11.02
C ARG A 146 -3.10 -4.89 10.70
N TYR A 147 -3.77 -4.97 9.55
CA TYR A 147 -4.69 -3.95 9.06
C TYR A 147 -6.11 -4.47 9.03
N THR A 148 -7.07 -3.64 9.44
CA THR A 148 -8.48 -3.92 9.22
C THR A 148 -8.86 -3.65 7.77
N THR A 149 -9.92 -4.28 7.29
CA THR A 149 -10.45 -4.04 5.94
C THR A 149 -10.75 -2.56 5.71
N ASP A 150 -11.30 -1.89 6.73
CA ASP A 150 -11.57 -0.46 6.68
C ASP A 150 -10.33 0.39 6.45
N THR A 151 -9.26 0.06 7.17
CA THR A 151 -7.99 0.76 7.00
C THR A 151 -7.42 0.53 5.60
N LEU A 152 -7.49 -0.70 5.09
CA LEU A 152 -7.00 -1.02 3.74
C LEU A 152 -7.82 -0.35 2.63
N MET A 153 -9.12 -0.13 2.83
CA MET A 153 -10.01 0.52 1.86
C MET A 153 -10.09 2.04 2.04
N ALA A 154 -9.68 2.57 3.19
CA ALA A 154 -9.63 4.01 3.43
C ALA A 154 -8.66 4.70 2.47
N GLN A 155 -8.94 5.96 2.14
CA GLN A 155 -8.06 6.76 1.30
C GLN A 155 -6.65 6.84 1.91
N GLY A 156 -5.66 6.33 1.17
CA GLY A 156 -4.26 6.26 1.60
C GLY A 156 -3.89 5.05 2.45
N GLY A 157 -4.85 4.25 2.94
CA GLY A 157 -4.57 3.06 3.76
C GLY A 157 -3.90 1.95 2.96
N SER A 158 -4.38 1.67 1.76
CA SER A 158 -3.72 0.73 0.82
C SER A 158 -2.29 1.16 0.50
N LEU A 159 -2.05 2.46 0.33
CA LEU A 159 -0.72 3.00 0.05
C LEU A 159 0.24 2.81 1.23
N LEU A 160 -0.22 3.00 2.47
CA LEU A 160 0.58 2.74 3.67
C LEU A 160 0.94 1.26 3.79
N PHE A 161 -0.03 0.39 3.55
CA PHE A 161 0.18 -1.05 3.50
C PHE A 161 1.21 -1.43 2.43
N GLU A 162 1.04 -0.96 1.18
CA GLU A 162 1.96 -1.25 0.09
C GLU A 162 3.38 -0.75 0.37
N LYS A 163 3.54 0.45 0.90
CA LYS A 163 4.86 0.98 1.31
C LYS A 163 5.52 0.09 2.37
N ARG A 164 4.74 -0.35 3.36
CA ARG A 164 5.26 -1.22 4.40
C ARG A 164 5.69 -2.57 3.86
N VAL A 165 4.85 -3.20 3.03
CA VAL A 165 5.19 -4.45 2.35
C VAL A 165 6.41 -4.27 1.46
N GLN A 166 6.48 -3.18 0.68
CA GLN A 166 7.64 -2.88 -0.17
C GLN A 166 8.95 -2.79 0.63
N GLU A 167 8.94 -2.14 1.80
CA GLU A 167 10.11 -2.08 2.69
C GLU A 167 10.57 -3.47 3.17
N LEU A 168 9.62 -4.33 3.53
CA LEU A 168 9.90 -5.68 3.99
C LEU A 168 10.40 -6.57 2.84
N VAL A 169 9.75 -6.50 1.68
CA VAL A 169 10.16 -7.24 0.49
C VAL A 169 11.54 -6.78 0.02
N LYS A 170 11.82 -5.46 0.06
CA LYS A 170 13.15 -4.93 -0.28
C LYS A 170 14.25 -5.57 0.58
N LYS A 171 14.08 -5.64 1.89
CA LYS A 171 15.04 -6.28 2.79
C LYS A 171 15.22 -7.78 2.46
N ALA A 172 14.10 -8.49 2.26
CA ALA A 172 14.14 -9.91 1.94
C ALA A 172 14.83 -10.20 0.59
N PHE A 173 14.68 -9.33 -0.39
CA PHE A 173 15.34 -9.45 -1.70
C PHE A 173 16.83 -9.10 -1.62
N GLU A 174 17.20 -8.08 -0.85
CA GLU A 174 18.60 -7.72 -0.62
C GLU A 174 19.40 -8.87 0.02
N GLU A 175 18.78 -9.67 0.88
CA GLU A 175 19.38 -10.88 1.46
C GLU A 175 19.65 -11.97 0.40
N VAL A 176 18.79 -12.07 -0.61
CA VAL A 176 18.95 -13.01 -1.72
C VAL A 176 19.99 -12.53 -2.72
N GLY A 177 20.26 -11.23 -2.79
CA GLY A 177 21.17 -10.62 -3.77
C GLY A 177 20.44 -9.87 -4.89
N LEU A 178 19.19 -9.49 -4.64
CA LEU A 178 18.34 -8.76 -5.58
C LEU A 178 17.95 -7.40 -5.00
N GLU A 179 17.71 -6.44 -5.87
CA GLU A 179 17.19 -5.10 -5.52
C GLU A 179 15.79 -4.92 -6.11
N ILE A 180 14.80 -4.68 -5.26
CA ILE A 180 13.45 -4.31 -5.69
C ILE A 180 13.45 -2.89 -6.24
N ILE A 181 12.89 -2.71 -7.42
CA ILE A 181 12.70 -1.40 -8.07
C ILE A 181 11.28 -0.91 -7.81
N THR A 182 10.29 -1.73 -8.15
CA THR A 182 8.88 -1.42 -7.93
C THR A 182 8.16 -2.59 -7.26
N PHE A 183 7.14 -2.26 -6.49
CA PHE A 183 6.25 -3.26 -5.89
C PHE A 183 4.84 -2.67 -5.78
N SER A 184 3.84 -3.43 -6.18
CA SER A 184 2.43 -3.14 -5.92
C SER A 184 1.71 -4.41 -5.54
N ALA A 185 0.91 -4.35 -4.47
CA ALA A 185 0.13 -5.50 -4.00
C ALA A 185 -1.17 -5.69 -4.80
N ASN A 186 -1.73 -4.61 -5.38
CA ASN A 186 -2.98 -4.61 -6.13
C ASN A 186 -4.10 -5.37 -5.40
N LEU A 187 -4.56 -4.80 -4.29
CA LEU A 187 -5.59 -5.39 -3.44
C LEU A 187 -6.95 -5.41 -4.16
N ASP A 188 -7.64 -6.53 -4.11
CA ASP A 188 -8.95 -6.72 -4.71
C ASP A 188 -9.93 -7.28 -3.68
N PHE A 189 -10.93 -6.46 -3.33
CA PHE A 189 -11.98 -6.81 -2.38
C PHE A 189 -13.23 -7.22 -3.12
N SER A 190 -13.94 -8.22 -2.58
CA SER A 190 -15.22 -8.64 -3.17
C SER A 190 -16.25 -7.51 -3.11
N ASP A 191 -17.17 -7.48 -4.09
CA ASP A 191 -18.20 -6.44 -4.17
C ASP A 191 -19.09 -6.40 -2.92
N LYS A 192 -19.31 -7.55 -2.28
CA LYS A 192 -20.05 -7.64 -1.00
C LYS A 192 -19.31 -6.89 0.13
N VAL A 193 -17.99 -6.97 0.16
CA VAL A 193 -17.17 -6.25 1.16
C VAL A 193 -17.20 -4.76 0.88
N LYS A 194 -17.03 -4.36 -0.38
CA LYS A 194 -17.12 -2.96 -0.81
C LYS A 194 -18.47 -2.36 -0.40
N GLN A 195 -19.58 -3.01 -0.78
CA GLN A 195 -20.92 -2.54 -0.42
C GLN A 195 -21.14 -2.41 1.08
N LYS A 196 -20.66 -3.37 1.90
CA LYS A 196 -20.80 -3.28 3.36
C LYS A 196 -20.06 -2.08 3.93
N ILE A 197 -18.88 -1.79 3.42
CA ILE A 197 -18.07 -0.66 3.88
C ILE A 197 -18.72 0.65 3.43
N ASP A 198 -19.19 0.73 2.19
CA ASP A 198 -19.88 1.91 1.66
C ASP A 198 -21.15 2.21 2.48
N THR A 199 -21.97 1.20 2.74
CA THR A 199 -23.18 1.33 3.59
C THR A 199 -22.81 1.81 5.00
N ARG A 200 -21.75 1.28 5.59
CA ARG A 200 -21.32 1.70 6.92
C ARG A 200 -20.76 3.14 6.92
N ASN A 201 -20.00 3.50 5.90
CA ASN A 201 -19.50 4.87 5.74
C ASN A 201 -20.66 5.86 5.56
N GLU A 202 -21.70 5.49 4.81
CA GLU A 202 -22.92 6.27 4.67
C GLU A 202 -23.64 6.45 6.02
N VAL A 203 -23.81 5.36 6.78
CA VAL A 203 -24.41 5.42 8.14
C VAL A 203 -23.56 6.31 9.06
N ASN A 204 -22.25 6.17 9.08
CA ASN A 204 -21.36 6.99 9.91
C ASN A 204 -21.43 8.48 9.51
N THR A 205 -21.51 8.76 8.21
CA THR A 205 -21.69 10.13 7.71
C THR A 205 -23.01 10.70 8.16
N ASN A 206 -24.10 9.93 8.07
CA ASN A 206 -25.43 10.33 8.53
C ASN A 206 -25.46 10.59 10.04
N ILE A 207 -24.81 9.74 10.83
CA ILE A 207 -24.67 9.95 12.29
C ILE A 207 -23.92 11.27 12.57
N SER A 208 -22.82 11.52 11.88
CA SER A 208 -22.05 12.75 12.04
C SER A 208 -22.86 14.00 11.71
N VAL A 209 -23.66 13.95 10.63
CA VAL A 209 -24.58 15.04 10.25
C VAL A 209 -25.65 15.24 11.31
N LEU A 210 -26.26 14.17 11.84
CA LEU A 210 -27.24 14.25 12.92
C LEU A 210 -26.64 14.85 14.21
N ASP A 211 -25.44 14.46 14.59
CA ASP A 211 -24.74 15.03 15.75
C ASP A 211 -24.47 16.54 15.60
N GLN A 212 -24.11 16.95 14.38
CA GLN A 212 -23.97 18.38 14.06
C GLN A 212 -25.30 19.11 14.20
N GLN A 213 -26.39 18.56 13.65
CA GLN A 213 -27.73 19.14 13.75
C GLN A 213 -28.20 19.24 15.20
N ILE A 214 -27.98 18.21 16.00
CA ILE A 214 -28.30 18.22 17.44
C ILE A 214 -27.50 19.32 18.15
N THR A 215 -26.23 19.47 17.84
CA THR A 215 -25.35 20.49 18.42
C THR A 215 -25.83 21.90 18.04
N GLU A 216 -26.19 22.10 16.78
CA GLU A 216 -26.76 23.38 16.32
C GLU A 216 -28.10 23.67 16.99
N GLN A 217 -28.98 22.68 17.12
CA GLN A 217 -30.26 22.86 17.78
C GLN A 217 -30.10 23.20 19.27
N LYS A 218 -29.15 22.57 19.97
CA LYS A 218 -28.81 22.93 21.35
C LYS A 218 -28.34 24.39 21.46
N LYS A 219 -27.48 24.84 20.57
CA LYS A 219 -27.00 26.23 20.52
C LYS A 219 -28.15 27.21 20.24
N ARG A 220 -29.06 26.88 19.32
CA ARG A 220 -30.26 27.70 19.04
C ARG A 220 -31.19 27.79 20.24
N ASN A 221 -31.41 26.68 20.96
CA ASN A 221 -32.22 26.67 22.15
C ASN A 221 -31.59 27.52 23.29
N GLU A 222 -30.29 27.38 23.51
CA GLU A 222 -29.55 28.17 24.49
C GLU A 222 -29.62 29.69 24.16
N LEU A 223 -29.46 30.04 22.89
CA LEU A 223 -29.58 31.41 22.43
C LEU A 223 -31.01 31.96 22.62
N ALA A 224 -32.01 31.15 22.34
CA ALA A 224 -33.42 31.53 22.60
C ALA A 224 -33.71 31.71 24.10
N GLU A 225 -33.16 30.86 24.97
CA GLU A 225 -33.27 31.02 26.43
C GLU A 225 -32.59 32.31 26.92
N LEU A 226 -31.37 32.61 26.42
CA LEU A 226 -30.67 33.87 26.74
C LEU A 226 -31.46 35.10 26.28
N GLN A 227 -32.04 35.05 25.06
CA GLN A 227 -32.89 36.14 24.56
C GLN A 227 -34.16 36.30 25.42
N ALA A 228 -34.79 35.20 25.84
CA ALA A 228 -35.95 35.25 26.73
C ALA A 228 -35.56 35.85 28.10
N GLN A 229 -34.41 35.46 28.64
CA GLN A 229 -33.90 36.04 29.91
C GLN A 229 -33.61 37.54 29.75
N GLU A 230 -32.99 37.95 28.63
CA GLU A 230 -32.76 39.37 28.35
C GLU A 230 -34.07 40.18 28.27
N GLN A 231 -35.09 39.65 27.61
CA GLN A 231 -36.42 40.28 27.56
C GLN A 231 -37.04 40.41 28.97
N ILE A 232 -36.92 39.38 29.82
CA ILE A 232 -37.41 39.42 31.21
C ILE A 232 -36.66 40.48 32.02
N ILE A 233 -35.33 40.57 31.86
CA ILE A 233 -34.52 41.60 32.53
C ILE A 233 -34.95 42.97 32.05
N ARG A 234 -35.10 43.19 30.74
CA ARG A 234 -35.58 44.47 30.17
C ARG A 234 -36.97 44.86 30.66
N SER A 235 -37.90 43.87 30.75
CA SER A 235 -39.26 44.13 31.25
C SER A 235 -39.29 44.48 32.76
N LYS A 236 -38.43 43.86 33.54
CA LYS A 236 -38.28 44.20 34.97
C LYS A 236 -37.57 45.54 35.21
N GLY A 237 -36.69 45.95 34.30
CA GLY A 237 -36.05 47.26 34.33
C GLY A 237 -36.91 48.42 33.86
N LEU A 238 -38.06 48.12 33.19
CA LEU A 238 -39.07 49.14 32.82
C LEU A 238 -40.08 49.30 33.97
N THR A 239 -39.65 49.82 35.11
CA THR A 239 -40.59 50.23 36.15
C THR A 239 -41.47 51.38 35.66
N ARG A 240 -42.64 51.50 36.24
CA ARG A 240 -43.60 52.57 35.91
C ARG A 240 -42.91 53.94 35.96
N GLU A 241 -42.05 54.18 36.90
CA GLU A 241 -41.28 55.39 37.08
C GLU A 241 -40.34 55.70 35.89
N ILE A 242 -39.63 54.70 35.38
CA ILE A 242 -38.76 54.84 34.20
C ILE A 242 -39.56 55.13 32.94
N LEU A 243 -40.73 54.50 32.82
CA LEU A 243 -41.63 54.76 31.68
C LEU A 243 -42.17 56.20 31.73
N GLU A 244 -42.55 56.68 32.92
CA GLU A 244 -43.04 58.04 33.16
C GLU A 244 -41.93 59.07 32.89
N GLU A 245 -40.70 58.78 33.31
CA GLU A 245 -39.53 59.63 33.01
C GLU A 245 -39.23 59.73 31.52
N LYS A 246 -39.21 58.60 30.82
CA LYS A 246 -39.04 58.57 29.34
C LYS A 246 -40.17 59.27 28.63
N TRP A 247 -41.38 59.18 29.11
CA TRP A 247 -42.53 59.91 28.57
C TRP A 247 -42.37 61.44 28.70
N ILE A 248 -41.95 61.86 29.87
CA ILE A 248 -41.67 63.29 30.17
C ILE A 248 -40.52 63.81 29.31
N GLU A 249 -39.50 62.99 29.09
CA GLU A 249 -38.36 63.33 28.26
C GLU A 249 -38.75 63.47 26.77
N ALA A 250 -39.50 62.49 26.26
CA ALA A 250 -40.07 62.51 24.90
C ALA A 250 -40.97 63.73 24.68
N TRP A 251 -41.77 64.07 25.67
CA TRP A 251 -42.66 65.27 25.63
C TRP A 251 -41.84 66.57 25.63
N LYS A 252 -40.78 66.64 26.40
CA LYS A 252 -39.85 67.81 26.40
C LYS A 252 -39.23 68.03 25.01
N ILE A 253 -38.91 66.94 24.31
CA ILE A 253 -38.28 67.00 22.97
C ILE A 253 -39.31 67.37 21.87
N THR A 254 -40.47 66.72 21.87
CA THR A 254 -41.46 66.88 20.80
C THR A 254 -42.38 68.07 20.98
N LYS A 255 -42.55 68.60 22.17
CA LYS A 255 -43.51 69.63 22.54
C LYS A 255 -44.93 69.43 21.97
N GLN A 256 -45.30 68.24 21.55
CA GLN A 256 -46.56 67.84 21.04
C GLN A 256 -47.24 66.89 22.02
N PRO A 257 -48.57 67.01 22.26
CA PRO A 257 -49.32 66.11 23.09
C PRO A 257 -49.33 64.75 22.38
N ILE A 258 -48.75 63.68 23.06
CA ILE A 258 -48.79 62.32 22.55
C ILE A 258 -50.18 61.74 22.90
N TYR A 259 -51.08 61.73 21.92
CA TYR A 259 -52.39 61.08 22.08
C TYR A 259 -52.21 59.59 21.88
N GLY A 260 -52.21 58.84 22.99
CA GLY A 260 -52.38 57.39 22.96
C GLY A 260 -53.86 57.07 22.77
N SER A 261 -54.19 56.12 21.92
CA SER A 261 -55.57 55.66 21.65
C SER A 261 -56.23 54.91 22.81
N GLN A 262 -55.60 54.85 23.94
CA GLN A 262 -56.14 54.28 25.20
C GLN A 262 -56.12 55.38 26.26
N GLN A 263 -57.32 55.59 26.88
CA GLN A 263 -57.43 56.42 28.05
C GLN A 263 -56.58 55.88 29.19
N PHE A 264 -55.37 56.40 29.33
CA PHE A 264 -54.56 56.18 30.50
C PHE A 264 -55.20 56.94 31.67
N THR A 265 -55.98 56.25 32.53
CA THR A 265 -56.48 56.75 33.79
C THR A 265 -55.33 56.90 34.82
N PHE A 266 -54.30 57.67 34.45
CA PHE A 266 -53.11 57.88 35.31
C PHE A 266 -53.27 58.99 36.32
N PHE A 267 -54.40 59.75 36.26
CA PHE A 267 -54.58 60.94 37.11
C PHE A 267 -55.66 60.80 38.18
N LYS A 268 -56.02 59.59 38.56
CA LYS A 268 -57.06 59.46 39.59
C LYS A 268 -56.44 58.90 40.88
N ASN A 269 -55.55 59.58 41.49
CA ASN A 269 -55.18 59.49 42.92
C ASN A 269 -53.89 60.27 43.18
N ILE A 270 -53.98 61.60 43.07
CA ILE A 270 -53.07 62.47 43.78
C ILE A 270 -54.00 63.26 44.74
N ASN A 271 -54.18 62.73 45.93
CA ASN A 271 -54.48 63.47 47.12
C ASN A 271 -53.42 63.21 48.15
#